data_e7a96b469bc30a359a78e8719af06a31
#
_entry.id   e7a96b469bc30a359a78e8719af06a31
#
_cell.length_a   1.000
_cell.length_b   1.000
_cell.length_c   1.000
_cell.angle_alpha   90.00
_cell.angle_beta   90.00
_cell.angle_gamma   90.00
#
_symmetry.space_group_name_H-M   'P 1'
#
loop_
_entity.id
_entity.type
_entity.pdbx_description
1 polymer ?
#
loop_
_entity_poly.entity_id
_entity_poly.type
_entity_poly.pdbx_seq_one_letter_code
_entity_poly.pdbx_strand_id
1 'polypeptide(L)'
;LLGAAVKIGLGRHGQTPANRLGALDTVRPGLGLTEEGLAQARRLADRWESEVAPPPTVIAVSGLYRTRLTAAPLAARYGLTPLVCPGFRDLRSGDLERAADPASQMEYVRTTLSWCAGDVDNRMPGGESGREALARSLETVRRVGLAAREQAGEDAVAVFVIHGALTRLLATWLSAEIDEALVSKHFMSNT
;
A
#
# COMPACT_ATOMS: atom_id res chain seq x y z
N LEU A 1 8.44 6.37 15.86
CA LEU A 1 7.12 5.75 15.90
C LEU A 1 7.11 4.33 16.50
N LEU A 2 8.16 3.55 16.37
CA LEU A 2 8.22 2.15 16.77
C LEU A 2 9.24 1.84 17.87
N GLY A 3 9.96 2.83 18.38
CA GLY A 3 10.86 2.74 19.55
C GLY A 3 12.04 1.74 19.45
N ALA A 4 12.10 0.91 18.44
CA ALA A 4 13.22 0.04 18.01
C ALA A 4 12.90 -0.54 16.63
N ALA A 5 13.92 -0.85 15.86
CA ALA A 5 13.83 -1.18 14.44
C ALA A 5 12.96 -2.42 14.17
N VAL A 6 11.83 -2.20 13.46
CA VAL A 6 11.09 -3.25 12.75
C VAL A 6 11.33 -3.00 11.26
N LYS A 7 11.72 -4.03 10.53
CA LYS A 7 11.81 -3.94 9.07
C LYS A 7 10.41 -3.89 8.48
N ILE A 8 10.14 -2.87 7.66
CA ILE A 8 8.86 -2.71 7.00
C ILE A 8 9.05 -2.90 5.50
N GLY A 9 8.34 -3.88 4.94
CA GLY A 9 8.19 -4.06 3.50
C GLY A 9 6.88 -3.43 3.01
N LEU A 10 6.96 -2.50 2.06
CA LEU A 10 5.81 -1.88 1.43
C LEU A 10 5.66 -2.42 0.00
N GLY A 11 4.53 -3.06 -0.30
CA GLY A 11 4.22 -3.60 -1.61
C GLY A 11 2.90 -3.07 -2.15
N ARG A 12 2.88 -2.73 -3.44
CA ARG A 12 1.64 -2.46 -4.17
C ARG A 12 1.02 -3.78 -4.63
N HIS A 13 -0.31 -3.87 -4.61
CA HIS A 13 -1.04 -5.02 -5.17
C HIS A 13 -0.72 -5.25 -6.66
N GLY A 14 -0.91 -6.48 -7.14
CA GLY A 14 -0.77 -6.86 -8.54
C GLY A 14 -1.76 -6.15 -9.47
N GLN A 15 -1.55 -6.26 -10.77
CA GLN A 15 -2.37 -5.61 -11.80
C GLN A 15 -3.84 -6.00 -11.70
N THR A 16 -4.73 -5.00 -11.81
CA THR A 16 -6.19 -5.15 -11.88
C THR A 16 -6.72 -4.72 -13.25
N PRO A 17 -7.97 -5.09 -13.62
CA PRO A 17 -8.62 -4.55 -14.82
C PRO A 17 -8.71 -3.01 -14.79
N ALA A 18 -8.95 -2.39 -13.63
CA ALA A 18 -8.96 -0.93 -13.49
C ALA A 18 -7.60 -0.32 -13.83
N ASN A 19 -6.48 -0.95 -13.43
CA ASN A 19 -5.14 -0.48 -13.80
C ASN A 19 -4.94 -0.47 -15.32
N ARG A 20 -5.43 -1.49 -16.03
CA ARG A 20 -5.35 -1.55 -17.50
C ARG A 20 -6.17 -0.47 -18.19
N LEU A 21 -7.27 -0.06 -17.59
CA LEU A 21 -8.17 0.99 -18.12
C LEU A 21 -7.77 2.38 -17.65
N GLY A 22 -6.81 2.50 -16.71
CA GLY A 22 -6.49 3.76 -16.07
C GLY A 22 -7.64 4.30 -15.19
N ALA A 23 -8.54 3.43 -14.72
CA ALA A 23 -9.67 3.84 -13.88
C ALA A 23 -9.30 3.84 -12.40
N LEU A 24 -9.87 4.80 -11.66
CA LEU A 24 -9.78 4.85 -10.21
C LEU A 24 -10.74 3.82 -9.58
N ASP A 25 -10.22 2.94 -8.74
CA ASP A 25 -10.97 1.87 -8.07
C ASP A 25 -10.50 1.80 -6.61
N THR A 26 -10.99 2.71 -5.78
CA THR A 26 -10.45 2.92 -4.43
C THR A 26 -11.37 2.44 -3.31
N VAL A 27 -12.58 1.99 -3.63
CA VAL A 27 -13.57 1.53 -2.64
C VAL A 27 -13.73 0.02 -2.61
N ARG A 28 -14.23 -0.49 -1.49
CA ARG A 28 -14.51 -1.93 -1.30
C ARG A 28 -15.72 -2.38 -2.12
N PRO A 29 -15.75 -3.64 -2.59
CA PRO A 29 -14.70 -4.67 -2.44
C PRO A 29 -13.49 -4.45 -3.35
N GLY A 30 -13.59 -3.60 -4.37
CA GLY A 30 -12.62 -3.40 -5.43
C GLY A 30 -12.52 -4.60 -6.38
N LEU A 31 -11.92 -4.38 -7.54
CA LEU A 31 -11.68 -5.43 -8.52
C LEU A 31 -10.58 -6.39 -8.05
N GLY A 32 -10.65 -7.63 -8.53
CA GLY A 32 -9.60 -8.63 -8.34
C GLY A 32 -8.40 -8.38 -9.27
N LEU A 33 -7.48 -9.33 -9.31
CA LEU A 33 -6.30 -9.30 -10.16
C LEU A 33 -6.60 -9.85 -11.55
N THR A 34 -5.88 -9.34 -12.56
CA THR A 34 -5.78 -9.96 -13.87
C THR A 34 -4.91 -11.22 -13.78
N GLU A 35 -4.84 -12.01 -14.86
CA GLU A 35 -3.89 -13.14 -14.93
C GLU A 35 -2.44 -12.68 -14.72
N GLU A 36 -2.07 -11.54 -15.31
CA GLU A 36 -0.76 -10.93 -15.06
C GLU A 36 -0.60 -10.52 -13.60
N GLY A 37 -1.62 -9.92 -12.97
CA GLY A 37 -1.59 -9.59 -11.55
C GLY A 37 -1.41 -10.81 -10.65
N LEU A 38 -2.04 -11.94 -10.98
CA LEU A 38 -1.84 -13.21 -10.27
C LEU A 38 -0.42 -13.76 -10.49
N ALA A 39 0.14 -13.63 -11.71
CA ALA A 39 1.52 -14.00 -11.98
C ALA A 39 2.52 -13.12 -11.22
N GLN A 40 2.26 -11.82 -11.13
CA GLN A 40 3.06 -10.88 -10.32
C GLN A 40 3.06 -11.30 -8.84
N ALA A 41 1.91 -11.65 -8.28
CA ALA A 41 1.81 -12.11 -6.89
C ALA A 41 2.64 -13.39 -6.63
N ARG A 42 2.64 -14.34 -7.55
CA ARG A 42 3.48 -15.55 -7.46
C ARG A 42 4.96 -15.21 -7.55
N ARG A 43 5.37 -14.40 -8.52
CA ARG A 43 6.77 -13.96 -8.66
C ARG A 43 7.28 -13.26 -7.40
N LEU A 44 6.47 -12.41 -6.78
CA LEU A 44 6.83 -11.76 -5.52
C LEU A 44 7.14 -12.79 -4.42
N ALA A 45 6.28 -13.80 -4.27
CA ALA A 45 6.49 -14.87 -3.29
C ALA A 45 7.75 -15.69 -3.58
N ASP A 46 8.01 -16.02 -4.85
CA ASP A 46 9.14 -16.85 -5.25
C ASP A 46 10.49 -16.13 -5.04
N ARG A 47 10.51 -14.82 -5.26
CA ARG A 47 11.72 -13.99 -5.21
C ARG A 47 11.93 -13.28 -3.87
N TRP A 48 11.04 -13.49 -2.91
CA TRP A 48 11.02 -12.70 -1.67
C TRP A 48 12.36 -12.70 -0.93
N GLU A 49 12.86 -13.86 -0.54
CA GLU A 49 14.10 -13.96 0.25
C GLU A 49 15.35 -13.59 -0.53
N SER A 50 15.37 -13.87 -1.84
CA SER A 50 16.54 -13.62 -2.67
C SER A 50 16.70 -12.14 -3.08
N GLU A 51 15.58 -11.37 -3.13
CA GLU A 51 15.59 -10.05 -3.77
C GLU A 51 14.91 -8.96 -2.97
N VAL A 52 14.09 -9.28 -1.96
CA VAL A 52 13.28 -8.28 -1.26
C VAL A 52 13.69 -8.15 0.21
N ALA A 53 13.47 -9.18 1.04
CA ALA A 53 13.68 -9.11 2.47
C ALA A 53 13.77 -10.50 3.10
N PRO A 54 14.21 -10.61 4.37
CA PRO A 54 14.08 -11.84 5.15
C PRO A 54 12.61 -12.31 5.24
N PRO A 55 12.38 -13.58 5.68
CA PRO A 55 11.04 -14.10 5.88
C PRO A 55 10.13 -13.14 6.66
N PRO A 56 8.89 -12.92 6.22
CA PRO A 56 7.97 -12.04 6.94
C PRO A 56 7.54 -12.68 8.27
N THR A 57 7.46 -11.85 9.32
CA THR A 57 6.85 -12.21 10.60
C THR A 57 5.34 -12.03 10.51
N VAL A 58 4.90 -10.95 9.90
CA VAL A 58 3.49 -10.56 9.75
C VAL A 58 3.28 -10.01 8.33
N ILE A 59 2.16 -10.40 7.72
CA ILE A 59 1.67 -9.81 6.47
C ILE A 59 0.34 -9.11 6.77
N ALA A 60 0.21 -7.84 6.40
CA ALA A 60 -1.02 -7.07 6.52
C ALA A 60 -1.52 -6.61 5.15
N VAL A 61 -2.83 -6.58 4.98
CA VAL A 61 -3.53 -6.20 3.75
C VAL A 61 -4.63 -5.19 4.05
N SER A 62 -5.06 -4.43 3.05
CA SER A 62 -6.07 -3.38 3.22
C SER A 62 -7.51 -3.88 3.38
N GLY A 63 -7.77 -5.12 3.04
CA GLY A 63 -9.12 -5.70 2.95
C GLY A 63 -9.78 -5.52 1.58
N LEU A 64 -9.21 -4.75 0.63
CA LEU A 64 -9.64 -4.77 -0.75
C LEU A 64 -9.19 -6.08 -1.41
N TYR A 65 -10.05 -6.62 -2.28
CA TYR A 65 -9.86 -7.98 -2.79
C TYR A 65 -8.50 -8.19 -3.47
N ARG A 66 -8.04 -7.22 -4.26
CA ARG A 66 -6.73 -7.27 -4.94
C ARG A 66 -5.54 -7.41 -3.99
N THR A 67 -5.57 -6.78 -2.81
CA THR A 67 -4.46 -6.88 -1.85
C THR A 67 -4.40 -8.27 -1.21
N ARG A 68 -5.55 -8.87 -0.96
CA ARG A 68 -5.65 -10.24 -0.42
C ARG A 68 -5.13 -11.25 -1.43
N LEU A 69 -5.53 -11.14 -2.70
CA LEU A 69 -5.04 -12.02 -3.77
C LEU A 69 -3.53 -11.88 -3.99
N THR A 70 -3.00 -10.66 -3.89
CA THR A 70 -1.55 -10.43 -4.03
C THR A 70 -0.75 -11.03 -2.89
N ALA A 71 -1.25 -10.92 -1.65
CA ALA A 71 -0.57 -11.45 -0.47
C ALA A 71 -0.66 -12.97 -0.35
N ALA A 72 -1.66 -13.60 -0.95
CA ALA A 72 -1.95 -15.02 -0.74
C ALA A 72 -0.78 -15.97 -1.05
N PRO A 73 -0.04 -15.87 -2.18
CA PRO A 73 1.09 -16.74 -2.44
C PRO A 73 2.23 -16.57 -1.42
N LEU A 74 2.53 -15.33 -1.05
CA LEU A 74 3.57 -15.04 -0.04
C LEU A 74 3.17 -15.58 1.33
N ALA A 75 1.92 -15.38 1.73
CA ALA A 75 1.39 -15.89 2.99
C ALA A 75 1.44 -17.43 3.03
N ALA A 76 1.05 -18.10 1.95
CA ALA A 76 1.10 -19.55 1.85
C ALA A 76 2.54 -20.08 1.97
N ARG A 77 3.51 -19.41 1.33
CA ARG A 77 4.93 -19.80 1.39
C ARG A 77 5.47 -19.84 2.81
N TYR A 78 5.05 -18.92 3.67
CA TYR A 78 5.53 -18.81 5.06
C TYR A 78 4.53 -19.29 6.12
N GLY A 79 3.44 -19.93 5.71
CA GLY A 79 2.42 -20.44 6.63
C GLY A 79 1.72 -19.35 7.46
N LEU A 80 1.61 -18.12 6.91
CA LEU A 80 1.02 -16.97 7.57
C LEU A 80 -0.43 -16.73 7.13
N THR A 81 -1.24 -16.19 8.03
CA THR A 81 -2.57 -15.66 7.71
C THR A 81 -2.49 -14.13 7.66
N PRO A 82 -2.76 -13.50 6.50
CA PRO A 82 -2.70 -12.06 6.39
C PRO A 82 -3.70 -11.36 7.34
N LEU A 83 -3.22 -10.34 8.04
CA LEU A 83 -4.05 -9.47 8.86
C LEU A 83 -4.80 -8.48 7.98
N VAL A 84 -6.13 -8.48 8.05
CA VAL A 84 -6.95 -7.49 7.35
C VAL A 84 -7.00 -6.21 8.17
N CYS A 85 -6.43 -5.15 7.63
CA CYS A 85 -6.28 -3.86 8.30
C CYS A 85 -7.03 -2.75 7.52
N PRO A 86 -8.25 -2.38 7.92
CA PRO A 86 -9.03 -1.33 7.24
C PRO A 86 -8.33 0.03 7.19
N GLY A 87 -7.43 0.32 8.12
CA GLY A 87 -6.60 1.52 8.11
C GLY A 87 -5.65 1.61 6.90
N PHE A 88 -5.37 0.49 6.23
CA PHE A 88 -4.59 0.43 4.99
C PHE A 88 -5.45 0.49 3.72
N ARG A 89 -6.75 0.82 3.82
CA ARG A 89 -7.58 1.01 2.61
C ARG A 89 -6.93 2.04 1.68
N ASP A 90 -7.25 1.94 0.39
CA ASP A 90 -6.74 2.88 -0.60
C ASP A 90 -7.11 4.34 -0.26
N LEU A 91 -6.35 5.27 -0.80
CA LEU A 91 -6.66 6.70 -0.71
C LEU A 91 -7.92 6.94 -1.54
N ARG A 92 -9.00 7.33 -0.86
CA ARG A 92 -10.31 7.48 -1.51
C ARG A 92 -10.28 8.55 -2.57
N SER A 93 -10.67 8.18 -3.77
CA SER A 93 -10.81 9.11 -4.89
C SER A 93 -12.07 9.99 -4.81
N GLY A 94 -12.98 9.71 -3.87
CA GLY A 94 -14.18 10.53 -3.65
C GLY A 94 -15.06 10.63 -4.89
N ASP A 95 -15.33 11.86 -5.33
CA ASP A 95 -16.14 12.15 -6.51
C ASP A 95 -15.49 11.67 -7.83
N LEU A 96 -14.19 11.36 -7.81
CA LEU A 96 -13.43 10.85 -8.96
C LEU A 96 -13.51 9.32 -9.09
N GLU A 97 -14.23 8.63 -8.20
CA GLU A 97 -14.30 7.17 -8.21
C GLU A 97 -14.82 6.64 -9.56
N ARG A 98 -14.14 5.63 -10.08
CA ARG A 98 -14.38 5.03 -11.41
C ARG A 98 -14.04 5.91 -12.61
N ALA A 99 -13.59 7.15 -12.41
CA ALA A 99 -13.13 7.98 -13.51
C ALA A 99 -11.88 7.37 -14.16
N ALA A 100 -11.82 7.43 -15.48
CA ALA A 100 -10.69 6.96 -16.29
C ALA A 100 -10.16 8.06 -17.22
N ASP A 101 -10.75 9.26 -17.19
CA ASP A 101 -10.31 10.37 -18.01
C ASP A 101 -9.02 11.01 -17.44
N PRO A 102 -8.18 11.60 -18.31
CA PRO A 102 -6.90 12.17 -17.90
C PRO A 102 -7.00 13.28 -16.85
N ALA A 103 -8.07 14.09 -16.88
CA ALA A 103 -8.24 15.20 -15.94
C ALA A 103 -8.49 14.69 -14.51
N SER A 104 -9.37 13.71 -14.36
CA SER A 104 -9.65 13.06 -13.09
C SER A 104 -8.42 12.31 -12.54
N GLN A 105 -7.68 11.63 -13.40
CA GLN A 105 -6.43 10.98 -13.03
C GLN A 105 -5.40 12.00 -12.53
N MET A 106 -5.25 13.12 -13.23
CA MET A 106 -4.33 14.18 -12.84
C MET A 106 -4.72 14.81 -11.52
N GLU A 107 -6.01 15.05 -11.28
CA GLU A 107 -6.53 15.59 -10.01
C GLU A 107 -6.20 14.65 -8.84
N TYR A 108 -6.46 13.36 -8.99
CA TYR A 108 -6.14 12.36 -7.97
C TYR A 108 -4.63 12.33 -7.67
N VAL A 109 -3.79 12.29 -8.70
CA VAL A 109 -2.34 12.25 -8.54
C VAL A 109 -1.83 13.53 -7.89
N ARG A 110 -2.28 14.71 -8.34
CA ARG A 110 -1.88 16.00 -7.78
C ARG A 110 -2.23 16.11 -6.31
N THR A 111 -3.45 15.72 -5.94
CA THR A 111 -3.91 15.77 -4.55
C THR A 111 -3.10 14.83 -3.66
N THR A 112 -2.89 13.58 -4.07
CA THR A 112 -2.12 12.61 -3.26
C THR A 112 -0.63 12.97 -3.16
N LEU A 113 -0.04 13.57 -4.20
CA LEU A 113 1.34 14.08 -4.15
C LEU A 113 1.47 15.31 -3.24
N SER A 114 0.47 16.19 -3.18
CA SER A 114 0.51 17.33 -2.26
C SER A 114 0.61 16.89 -0.80
N TRP A 115 0.01 15.75 -0.45
CA TRP A 115 0.13 15.14 0.88
C TRP A 115 1.57 14.66 1.17
N CYS A 116 2.26 14.13 0.15
CA CYS A 116 3.67 13.78 0.27
C CYS A 116 4.55 15.02 0.48
N ALA A 117 4.18 16.15 -0.11
CA ALA A 117 4.86 17.43 0.04
C ALA A 117 4.56 18.16 1.38
N GLY A 118 3.64 17.61 2.20
CA GLY A 118 3.29 18.16 3.51
C GLY A 118 1.97 18.94 3.55
N ASP A 119 1.32 19.18 2.42
CA ASP A 119 -0.02 19.84 2.37
C ASP A 119 -1.12 18.81 2.70
N VAL A 120 -1.07 18.33 3.95
CA VAL A 120 -1.95 17.25 4.43
C VAL A 120 -3.39 17.69 4.66
N ASP A 121 -3.65 18.99 4.71
CA ASP A 121 -5.00 19.51 4.86
C ASP A 121 -5.75 19.63 3.53
N ASN A 122 -5.02 19.54 2.39
CA ASN A 122 -5.65 19.42 1.09
C ASN A 122 -6.54 18.18 1.05
N ARG A 123 -7.75 18.32 0.49
CA ARG A 123 -8.77 17.26 0.51
C ARG A 123 -9.11 16.79 -0.90
N MET A 124 -9.20 15.47 -1.07
CA MET A 124 -9.75 14.89 -2.28
C MET A 124 -11.23 15.30 -2.42
N PRO A 125 -11.67 15.77 -3.58
CA PRO A 125 -13.08 16.12 -3.80
C PRO A 125 -14.03 14.96 -3.41
N GLY A 126 -14.95 15.19 -2.47
CA GLY A 126 -15.84 14.15 -1.94
C GLY A 126 -15.16 13.02 -1.15
N GLY A 127 -13.86 13.17 -0.87
CA GLY A 127 -13.04 12.14 -0.23
C GLY A 127 -12.40 12.57 1.09
N GLU A 128 -11.25 11.96 1.40
CA GLU A 128 -10.49 12.24 2.62
C GLU A 128 -9.40 13.29 2.40
N SER A 129 -8.90 13.89 3.48
CA SER A 129 -7.68 14.69 3.49
C SER A 129 -6.44 13.82 3.72
N GLY A 130 -5.26 14.35 3.42
CA GLY A 130 -4.00 13.70 3.72
C GLY A 130 -3.82 13.43 5.22
N ARG A 131 -4.28 14.35 6.07
CA ARG A 131 -4.26 14.20 7.54
C ARG A 131 -5.08 12.99 7.99
N GLU A 132 -6.28 12.81 7.46
CA GLU A 132 -7.13 11.65 7.76
C GLU A 132 -6.50 10.35 7.26
N ALA A 133 -5.95 10.36 6.06
CA ALA A 133 -5.27 9.20 5.47
C ALA A 133 -4.03 8.80 6.30
N LEU A 134 -3.20 9.77 6.69
CA LEU A 134 -2.03 9.53 7.52
C LEU A 134 -2.40 9.04 8.92
N ALA A 135 -3.38 9.65 9.58
CA ALA A 135 -3.79 9.25 10.93
C ALA A 135 -4.18 7.76 10.96
N ARG A 136 -5.04 7.31 10.04
CA ARG A 136 -5.49 5.91 10.00
C ARG A 136 -4.39 4.94 9.60
N SER A 137 -3.52 5.33 8.66
CA SER A 137 -2.49 4.43 8.14
C SER A 137 -1.28 4.33 9.07
N LEU A 138 -0.81 5.43 9.66
CA LEU A 138 0.31 5.43 10.61
C LEU A 138 -0.05 4.69 11.92
N GLU A 139 -1.28 4.86 12.42
CA GLU A 139 -1.75 4.07 13.58
C GLU A 139 -1.76 2.57 13.25
N THR A 140 -2.15 2.21 12.02
CA THR A 140 -2.12 0.82 11.56
C THR A 140 -0.69 0.29 11.45
N VAL A 141 0.24 1.08 10.90
CA VAL A 141 1.68 0.75 10.87
C VAL A 141 2.19 0.48 12.27
N ARG A 142 1.90 1.39 13.20
CA ARG A 142 2.32 1.24 14.60
C ARG A 142 1.81 -0.05 15.22
N ARG A 143 0.51 -0.32 15.10
CA ARG A 143 -0.13 -1.51 15.68
C ARG A 143 0.44 -2.81 15.11
N VAL A 144 0.56 -2.91 13.78
CA VAL A 144 1.07 -4.12 13.12
C VAL A 144 2.58 -4.29 13.38
N GLY A 145 3.35 -3.20 13.39
CA GLY A 145 4.76 -3.23 13.72
C GLY A 145 5.04 -3.71 15.15
N LEU A 146 4.24 -3.26 16.12
CA LEU A 146 4.34 -3.74 17.50
C LEU A 146 4.01 -5.23 17.61
N ALA A 147 2.94 -5.70 16.94
CA ALA A 147 2.59 -7.12 16.92
C ALA A 147 3.70 -7.99 16.29
N ALA A 148 4.30 -7.53 15.21
CA ALA A 148 5.45 -8.22 14.61
C ALA A 148 6.63 -8.30 15.57
N ARG A 149 6.92 -7.21 16.26
CA ARG A 149 8.01 -7.14 17.25
C ARG A 149 7.78 -8.04 18.45
N GLU A 150 6.56 -8.13 18.95
CA GLU A 150 6.20 -9.06 20.03
C GLU A 150 6.47 -10.52 19.63
N GLN A 151 6.33 -10.86 18.35
CA GLN A 151 6.56 -12.22 17.84
C GLN A 151 8.03 -12.54 17.58
N ALA A 152 8.83 -11.59 17.06
CA ALA A 152 10.18 -11.85 16.54
C ALA A 152 11.26 -10.86 17.03
N GLY A 153 10.95 -9.97 17.96
CA GLY A 153 11.92 -9.02 18.51
C GLY A 153 12.54 -8.10 17.45
N GLU A 154 13.87 -8.01 17.45
CA GLU A 154 14.64 -7.16 16.53
C GLU A 154 14.69 -7.71 15.09
N ASP A 155 14.39 -8.98 14.91
CA ASP A 155 14.36 -9.64 13.59
C ASP A 155 12.98 -9.52 12.91
N ALA A 156 12.04 -8.80 13.52
CA ALA A 156 10.69 -8.65 13.00
C ALA A 156 10.65 -8.00 11.61
N VAL A 157 9.91 -8.61 10.71
CA VAL A 157 9.62 -8.13 9.35
C VAL A 157 8.11 -8.02 9.18
N ALA A 158 7.59 -6.80 9.08
CA ALA A 158 6.19 -6.53 8.80
C ALA A 158 6.01 -6.17 7.31
N VAL A 159 5.18 -6.91 6.60
CA VAL A 159 4.94 -6.71 5.17
C VAL A 159 3.53 -6.17 4.96
N PHE A 160 3.41 -5.05 4.26
CA PHE A 160 2.14 -4.40 3.95
C PHE A 160 1.88 -4.49 2.45
N VAL A 161 0.91 -5.31 2.04
CA VAL A 161 0.45 -5.39 0.66
C VAL A 161 -0.75 -4.46 0.52
N ILE A 162 -0.51 -3.30 -0.06
CA ILE A 162 -1.44 -2.18 -0.07
C ILE A 162 -1.57 -1.53 -1.46
N HIS A 163 -1.67 -0.23 -1.56
CA HIS A 163 -2.03 0.52 -2.76
C HIS A 163 -0.93 1.52 -3.14
N GLY A 164 -0.75 1.77 -4.43
CA GLY A 164 0.37 2.57 -4.92
C GLY A 164 0.47 3.97 -4.32
N ALA A 165 -0.64 4.72 -4.30
CA ALA A 165 -0.65 6.07 -3.73
C ALA A 165 -0.41 6.06 -2.20
N LEU A 166 -1.02 5.11 -1.48
CA LEU A 166 -0.79 4.95 -0.04
C LEU A 166 0.65 4.52 0.27
N THR A 167 1.23 3.65 -0.57
CA THR A 167 2.63 3.24 -0.42
C THR A 167 3.58 4.44 -0.56
N ARG A 168 3.36 5.31 -1.55
CA ARG A 168 4.13 6.55 -1.71
C ARG A 168 4.01 7.46 -0.50
N LEU A 169 2.79 7.66 -0.03
CA LEU A 169 2.54 8.50 1.14
C LEU A 169 3.25 7.97 2.39
N LEU A 170 3.10 6.68 2.69
CA LEU A 170 3.76 6.05 3.83
C LEU A 170 5.28 6.04 3.70
N ALA A 171 5.82 5.74 2.52
CA ALA A 171 7.26 5.78 2.29
C ALA A 171 7.84 7.16 2.59
N THR A 172 7.20 8.23 2.09
CA THR A 172 7.61 9.61 2.33
C THR A 172 7.60 9.97 3.82
N TRP A 173 6.58 9.55 4.57
CA TRP A 173 6.42 9.92 5.97
C TRP A 173 7.17 9.00 6.95
N LEU A 174 7.55 7.80 6.55
CA LEU A 174 8.31 6.85 7.38
C LEU A 174 9.81 6.90 7.14
N SER A 175 10.27 7.45 6.02
CA SER A 175 11.69 7.52 5.66
C SER A 175 12.15 8.98 5.52
N ALA A 176 13.26 9.32 6.17
CA ALA A 176 13.92 10.62 5.99
C ALA A 176 14.66 10.73 4.63
N GLU A 177 14.86 9.61 3.93
CA GLU A 177 15.60 9.56 2.66
C GLU A 177 14.69 9.69 1.42
N ILE A 178 13.38 9.58 1.62
CA ILE A 178 12.38 9.62 0.54
C ILE A 178 11.55 10.89 0.68
N ASP A 179 11.55 11.72 -0.34
CA ASP A 179 10.78 12.97 -0.40
C ASP A 179 9.75 12.96 -1.54
N GLU A 180 8.94 14.00 -1.61
CA GLU A 180 7.92 14.17 -2.66
C GLU A 180 8.53 14.19 -4.07
N ALA A 181 9.70 14.79 -4.26
CA ALA A 181 10.36 14.87 -5.56
C ALA A 181 10.76 13.47 -6.06
N LEU A 182 11.20 12.57 -5.17
CA LEU A 182 11.51 11.18 -5.53
C LEU A 182 10.24 10.41 -5.90
N VAL A 183 9.18 10.49 -5.09
CA VAL A 183 7.94 9.74 -5.36
C VAL A 183 7.17 10.27 -6.57
N SER A 184 7.31 11.55 -6.90
CA SER A 184 6.67 12.13 -8.11
C SER A 184 7.31 11.65 -9.41
N LYS A 185 8.61 11.32 -9.38
CA LYS A 185 9.36 10.81 -10.55
C LYS A 185 9.21 9.31 -10.75
N HIS A 186 8.97 8.56 -9.68
CA HIS A 186 8.96 7.10 -9.69
C HIS A 186 7.58 6.58 -9.30
N PHE A 187 6.71 6.40 -10.30
CA PHE A 187 5.45 5.71 -10.06
C PHE A 187 5.70 4.23 -9.74
N MET A 188 5.13 3.76 -8.65
CA MET A 188 5.25 2.36 -8.27
C MET A 188 4.51 1.47 -9.26
N SER A 189 5.23 0.57 -9.90
CA SER A 189 4.63 -0.50 -10.71
C SER A 189 3.82 -1.45 -9.81
N ASN A 190 2.96 -2.26 -10.43
CA ASN A 190 2.42 -3.43 -9.76
C ASN A 190 3.54 -4.43 -9.46
N THR A 191 3.39 -5.19 -8.39
CA THR A 191 4.36 -6.21 -7.94
C THR A 191 4.67 -7.26 -9.00
#